data_da0f217ba19a0ee0ff94d5041418f262
#
_entry.id   da0f217ba19a0ee0ff94d5041418f262
#
_cell.length_a   1.000
_cell.length_b   1.000
_cell.length_c   1.000
_cell.angle_alpha   90.00
_cell.angle_beta   90.00
_cell.angle_gamma   90.00
#
_symmetry.space_group_name_H-M   'P 1'
#
loop_
_entity.id
_entity.type
_entity.pdbx_description
1 polymer ?
#
loop_
_entity_poly.entity_id
_entity_poly.type
_entity_poly.pdbx_seq_one_letter_code
_entity_poly.pdbx_strand_id
1 'polypeptide(L)'
;MRCPNGTRKNKQGVCIPKVVPKLATPKVKAKRCPNGTRKNKQGDCVAKDKPKTVTPKAIPNPVTPGKANPELEKVVSRIQSFMNRTKHKRREMYLKTICSEAGLCIAFGIEALKIKDFFRNFSFDLVDQVKRIGTPSTNGFVNELRYTKRGYNAYAVLKSSNSYATDNLMYEYRVGQFLNKMTLLFPCFLETYGLFKYKNNAKWIHIKTTKQVTPDVFRTSLDPQPFHLAVGCEKSKYMAVLIQHIRGCKSVNEMIASGNFQHILPVLFQVYYPLFHMRKKFTHYDLHTDNVILYEPVPGKYIQYHYQTETGVISFRSPYIAKIIDYGRSYINDGETSKDIYDKVCKLKKCDPNCGVDKGFSMFKLSNEQHLFHIVSQKKNESHDLRFLHMVLGQLKTIAKPAWFKAYMDSFNIVYDYHYGTVEKNCPDKLCDVEGVYRHLEHVLPLSNVQLDGYHKEKYGDLYIYRDKPIEFRKA
;
A
#
# COMPACT_ATOMS: atom_id res chain seq x y z
N MET A 1 -22.84 -39.90 32.65
CA MET A 1 -23.95 -40.66 32.00
C MET A 1 -24.55 -39.83 30.89
N ARG A 2 -24.84 -40.45 29.73
CA ARG A 2 -25.57 -39.80 28.62
C ARG A 2 -27.08 -40.00 28.85
N CYS A 3 -27.89 -39.00 28.50
CA CYS A 3 -29.36 -39.14 28.58
C CYS A 3 -29.88 -40.14 27.56
N PRO A 4 -30.94 -40.87 27.87
CA PRO A 4 -31.63 -41.77 26.91
C PRO A 4 -32.15 -41.01 25.70
N ASN A 5 -32.33 -41.73 24.57
CA ASN A 5 -32.86 -41.13 23.36
C ASN A 5 -34.24 -40.51 23.61
N GLY A 6 -34.44 -39.27 23.12
CA GLY A 6 -35.67 -38.52 23.32
C GLY A 6 -35.67 -37.55 24.51
N THR A 7 -34.58 -37.50 25.31
CA THR A 7 -34.42 -36.59 26.47
C THR A 7 -33.25 -35.67 26.30
N ARG A 8 -33.18 -34.57 27.10
CA ARG A 8 -32.02 -33.65 27.23
C ARG A 8 -31.78 -33.30 28.69
N LYS A 9 -30.55 -32.98 29.06
CA LYS A 9 -30.23 -32.48 30.41
C LYS A 9 -30.77 -31.06 30.60
N ASN A 10 -31.39 -30.78 31.71
CA ASN A 10 -31.71 -29.44 32.18
C ASN A 10 -30.50 -28.80 32.86
N LYS A 11 -30.66 -27.57 33.35
CA LYS A 11 -29.56 -26.83 34.04
C LYS A 11 -29.09 -27.51 35.36
N GLN A 12 -29.91 -28.36 35.95
CA GLN A 12 -29.59 -29.14 37.17
C GLN A 12 -29.00 -30.52 36.84
N GLY A 13 -28.75 -30.83 35.55
CA GLY A 13 -28.12 -32.08 35.15
C GLY A 13 -29.10 -33.29 35.03
N VAL A 14 -30.41 -33.07 35.21
CA VAL A 14 -31.48 -34.12 35.11
C VAL A 14 -31.95 -34.25 33.66
N CYS A 15 -32.15 -35.49 33.23
CA CYS A 15 -32.65 -35.77 31.87
C CYS A 15 -34.17 -35.55 31.83
N ILE A 16 -34.65 -34.60 31.03
CA ILE A 16 -36.07 -34.28 30.80
C ILE A 16 -36.48 -34.56 29.34
N PRO A 17 -37.75 -34.94 29.09
CA PRO A 17 -38.25 -35.19 27.73
C PRO A 17 -38.06 -33.95 26.83
N LYS A 18 -37.67 -34.16 25.57
CA LYS A 18 -37.69 -33.10 24.55
C LYS A 18 -39.14 -32.77 24.25
N VAL A 19 -39.56 -31.54 24.50
CA VAL A 19 -40.89 -31.05 24.10
C VAL A 19 -40.97 -31.08 22.58
N VAL A 20 -41.82 -31.91 22.01
CA VAL A 20 -42.13 -31.95 20.59
C VAL A 20 -42.95 -30.69 20.28
N PRO A 21 -42.56 -29.83 19.34
CA PRO A 21 -43.38 -28.70 18.95
C PRO A 21 -44.72 -29.21 18.38
N LYS A 22 -45.85 -28.69 18.86
CA LYS A 22 -47.16 -28.95 18.28
C LYS A 22 -47.10 -28.67 16.77
N LEU A 23 -47.58 -29.59 15.95
CA LEU A 23 -47.73 -29.42 14.51
C LEU A 23 -48.40 -28.06 14.22
N ALA A 24 -47.69 -27.20 13.54
CA ALA A 24 -48.24 -25.94 13.07
C ALA A 24 -49.26 -26.26 11.96
N THR A 25 -50.49 -25.81 12.12
CA THR A 25 -51.50 -25.78 11.08
C THR A 25 -50.96 -25.21 9.78
N PRO A 26 -51.25 -25.78 8.61
CA PRO A 26 -50.73 -25.30 7.34
C PRO A 26 -51.13 -23.84 7.11
N LYS A 27 -50.17 -22.91 7.12
CA LYS A 27 -50.43 -21.53 6.72
C LYS A 27 -50.79 -21.51 5.24
N VAL A 28 -52.00 -21.13 4.95
CA VAL A 28 -52.47 -20.81 3.59
C VAL A 28 -51.51 -19.79 3.01
N LYS A 29 -50.81 -20.12 1.92
CA LYS A 29 -49.90 -19.23 1.23
C LYS A 29 -50.71 -18.03 0.72
N ALA A 30 -50.47 -16.87 1.31
CA ALA A 30 -51.09 -15.63 0.85
C ALA A 30 -50.72 -15.39 -0.62
N LYS A 31 -51.70 -15.25 -1.50
CA LYS A 31 -51.53 -14.99 -2.93
C LYS A 31 -50.63 -13.73 -3.10
N ARG A 32 -49.62 -13.86 -3.94
CA ARG A 32 -48.77 -12.71 -4.33
C ARG A 32 -49.55 -11.76 -5.22
N CYS A 33 -49.39 -10.47 -5.04
CA CYS A 33 -49.99 -9.48 -5.94
C CYS A 33 -49.39 -9.60 -7.35
N PRO A 34 -50.15 -9.30 -8.40
CA PRO A 34 -49.69 -9.24 -9.78
C PRO A 34 -48.53 -8.22 -9.95
N ASN A 35 -47.73 -8.44 -10.98
CA ASN A 35 -46.61 -7.50 -11.28
C ASN A 35 -47.15 -6.08 -11.49
N GLY A 36 -46.51 -5.10 -10.83
CA GLY A 36 -46.91 -3.69 -10.88
C GLY A 36 -47.83 -3.24 -9.74
N THR A 37 -48.24 -4.14 -8.81
CA THR A 37 -49.08 -3.80 -7.64
C THR A 37 -48.37 -4.14 -6.34
N ARG A 38 -48.84 -3.54 -5.21
CA ARG A 38 -48.41 -3.84 -3.83
C ARG A 38 -49.64 -3.99 -2.92
N LYS A 39 -49.48 -4.73 -1.83
CA LYS A 39 -50.52 -4.80 -0.81
C LYS A 39 -50.63 -3.50 -0.02
N ASN A 40 -51.83 -2.99 0.14
CA ASN A 40 -52.13 -1.87 1.09
C ASN A 40 -52.21 -2.41 2.53
N LYS A 41 -52.50 -1.54 3.50
CA LYS A 41 -52.64 -1.92 4.91
C LYS A 41 -53.83 -2.83 5.17
N GLN A 42 -54.83 -2.84 4.28
CA GLN A 42 -56.03 -3.69 4.33
C GLN A 42 -55.83 -5.05 3.66
N GLY A 43 -54.70 -5.28 2.99
CA GLY A 43 -54.34 -6.53 2.35
C GLY A 43 -54.66 -6.62 0.86
N ASP A 44 -55.23 -5.55 0.23
CA ASP A 44 -55.61 -5.51 -1.17
C ASP A 44 -54.45 -5.15 -2.07
N CYS A 45 -54.42 -5.67 -3.30
CA CYS A 45 -53.40 -5.33 -4.27
C CYS A 45 -53.75 -4.03 -5.00
N VAL A 46 -53.00 -2.95 -4.71
CA VAL A 46 -53.15 -1.63 -5.34
C VAL A 46 -51.99 -1.34 -6.29
N ALA A 47 -52.26 -0.56 -7.33
CA ALA A 47 -51.19 -0.14 -8.27
C ALA A 47 -50.07 0.57 -7.53
N LYS A 48 -48.82 0.32 -7.91
CA LYS A 48 -47.67 1.11 -7.45
C LYS A 48 -47.80 2.50 -8.05
N ASP A 49 -47.96 3.49 -7.25
CA ASP A 49 -47.85 4.87 -7.69
C ASP A 49 -46.51 5.03 -8.40
N LYS A 50 -46.51 5.63 -9.60
CA LYS A 50 -45.28 6.08 -10.22
C LYS A 50 -44.58 6.99 -9.22
N PRO A 51 -43.28 6.82 -8.99
CA PRO A 51 -42.58 7.71 -8.06
C PRO A 51 -42.82 9.12 -8.55
N LYS A 52 -43.52 9.95 -7.75
CA LYS A 52 -43.47 11.39 -7.94
C LYS A 52 -41.98 11.73 -7.92
N THR A 53 -41.54 12.44 -8.92
CA THR A 53 -40.22 13.03 -8.98
C THR A 53 -40.08 13.88 -7.71
N VAL A 54 -39.55 13.30 -6.67
CA VAL A 54 -39.13 13.99 -5.48
C VAL A 54 -37.91 14.77 -5.93
N THR A 55 -38.08 16.07 -6.12
CA THR A 55 -36.95 16.99 -6.16
C THR A 55 -36.04 16.61 -5.00
N PRO A 56 -34.81 16.26 -5.22
CA PRO A 56 -33.91 15.86 -4.12
C PRO A 56 -33.92 17.02 -3.13
N LYS A 57 -34.44 16.81 -1.90
CA LYS A 57 -34.06 17.64 -0.79
C LYS A 57 -32.55 17.69 -0.80
N ALA A 58 -31.99 18.89 -0.85
CA ALA A 58 -30.56 19.12 -0.86
C ALA A 58 -29.94 18.22 0.19
N ILE A 59 -29.19 17.23 -0.32
CA ILE A 59 -28.26 16.43 0.48
C ILE A 59 -27.37 17.47 1.14
N PRO A 60 -27.19 17.48 2.47
CA PRO A 60 -26.22 18.36 3.10
C PRO A 60 -24.93 18.17 2.31
N ASN A 61 -24.42 19.25 1.74
CA ASN A 61 -23.27 19.27 0.86
C ASN A 61 -22.24 18.31 1.43
N PRO A 62 -21.78 17.29 0.64
CA PRO A 62 -20.63 16.51 1.06
C PRO A 62 -19.56 17.55 1.36
N VAL A 63 -18.98 17.46 2.55
CA VAL A 63 -17.84 18.28 2.99
C VAL A 63 -16.90 18.32 1.82
N THR A 64 -16.79 19.46 1.20
CA THR A 64 -16.03 19.70 -0.03
C THR A 64 -14.65 19.11 0.20
N PRO A 65 -14.20 18.11 -0.58
CA PRO A 65 -12.81 17.71 -0.55
C PRO A 65 -12.03 19.01 -0.77
N GLY A 66 -11.12 19.35 0.13
CA GLY A 66 -10.41 20.61 0.10
C GLY A 66 -10.03 20.90 -1.34
N LYS A 67 -10.41 22.06 -1.86
CA LYS A 67 -10.43 22.47 -3.26
C LYS A 67 -9.30 21.80 -4.00
N ALA A 68 -9.63 20.83 -4.88
CA ALA A 68 -8.67 20.22 -5.76
C ALA A 68 -7.93 21.38 -6.44
N ASN A 69 -6.62 21.39 -6.36
CA ASN A 69 -5.83 22.49 -6.91
C ASN A 69 -6.23 22.66 -8.38
N PRO A 70 -6.87 23.78 -8.79
CA PRO A 70 -7.40 23.96 -10.14
C PRO A 70 -6.32 23.82 -11.21
N GLU A 71 -5.06 24.06 -10.85
CA GLU A 71 -3.88 23.83 -11.70
C GLU A 71 -3.64 22.33 -11.91
N LEU A 72 -3.82 21.49 -10.89
CA LEU A 72 -3.68 20.04 -11.00
C LEU A 72 -4.77 19.44 -11.90
N GLU A 73 -6.02 19.90 -11.76
CA GLU A 73 -7.11 19.48 -12.65
C GLU A 73 -6.89 19.94 -14.08
N LYS A 74 -6.42 21.17 -14.31
CA LYS A 74 -6.04 21.65 -15.63
C LYS A 74 -4.89 20.83 -16.24
N VAL A 75 -3.89 20.48 -15.43
CA VAL A 75 -2.76 19.65 -15.88
C VAL A 75 -3.24 18.24 -16.23
N VAL A 76 -4.03 17.60 -15.38
CA VAL A 76 -4.63 16.27 -15.66
C VAL A 76 -5.52 16.31 -16.90
N SER A 77 -6.38 17.33 -17.04
CA SER A 77 -7.24 17.53 -18.21
C SER A 77 -6.44 17.75 -19.50
N ARG A 78 -5.39 18.57 -19.47
CA ARG A 78 -4.47 18.79 -20.61
C ARG A 78 -3.77 17.50 -21.01
N ILE A 79 -3.37 16.68 -20.06
CA ILE A 79 -2.72 15.40 -20.32
C ILE A 79 -3.71 14.39 -20.89
N GLN A 80 -4.91 14.28 -20.33
CA GLN A 80 -5.96 13.45 -20.90
C GLN A 80 -6.29 13.86 -22.34
N SER A 81 -6.40 15.15 -22.62
CA SER A 81 -6.62 15.65 -23.97
C SER A 81 -5.41 15.45 -24.89
N PHE A 82 -4.18 15.55 -24.40
CA PHE A 82 -2.96 15.22 -25.11
C PHE A 82 -2.87 13.72 -25.41
N MET A 83 -3.16 12.88 -24.44
CA MET A 83 -3.20 11.41 -24.60
C MET A 83 -4.24 10.99 -25.64
N ASN A 84 -5.38 11.66 -25.71
CA ASN A 84 -6.43 11.37 -26.69
C ASN A 84 -6.10 11.86 -28.11
N ARG A 85 -5.28 12.89 -28.25
CA ARG A 85 -4.93 13.49 -29.57
C ARG A 85 -3.69 12.89 -30.24
N THR A 86 -2.85 12.15 -29.48
CA THR A 86 -1.59 11.65 -30.06
C THR A 86 -1.77 10.32 -30.76
N LYS A 87 -1.56 10.30 -32.07
CA LYS A 87 -1.46 9.08 -32.90
C LYS A 87 -0.37 8.14 -32.36
N HIS A 88 -0.56 6.84 -32.53
CA HIS A 88 0.29 5.74 -32.01
C HIS A 88 1.81 5.98 -32.12
N LYS A 89 2.29 6.53 -33.22
CA LYS A 89 3.74 6.79 -33.43
C LYS A 89 4.35 7.79 -32.42
N ARG A 90 3.60 8.80 -32.00
CA ARG A 90 4.10 9.78 -31.00
C ARG A 90 4.16 9.19 -29.58
N ARG A 91 3.27 8.23 -29.26
CA ARG A 91 3.32 7.51 -27.97
C ARG A 91 4.57 6.63 -27.85
N GLU A 92 4.95 5.93 -28.93
CA GLU A 92 6.16 5.10 -28.94
C GLU A 92 7.44 5.94 -28.79
N MET A 93 7.52 7.06 -29.50
CA MET A 93 8.64 7.96 -29.38
C MET A 93 8.77 8.55 -27.97
N TYR A 94 7.64 8.75 -27.30
CA TYR A 94 7.59 9.25 -25.94
C TYR A 94 8.05 8.20 -24.91
N LEU A 95 7.63 6.94 -25.06
CA LEU A 95 8.06 5.84 -24.20
C LEU A 95 9.58 5.62 -24.23
N LYS A 96 10.21 5.84 -25.38
CA LYS A 96 11.68 5.78 -25.51
C LYS A 96 12.41 6.76 -24.61
N THR A 97 11.78 7.85 -24.18
CA THR A 97 12.38 8.83 -23.27
C THR A 97 12.29 8.44 -21.80
N ILE A 98 11.31 7.63 -21.43
CA ILE A 98 11.06 7.25 -20.01
C ILE A 98 11.45 5.80 -19.70
N CYS A 99 11.60 4.93 -20.70
CA CYS A 99 12.10 3.58 -20.52
C CYS A 99 13.65 3.56 -20.59
N SER A 100 14.27 2.64 -19.86
CA SER A 100 15.70 2.37 -20.01
C SER A 100 16.01 1.79 -21.38
N GLU A 101 17.29 1.80 -21.78
CA GLU A 101 17.77 1.16 -23.03
C GLU A 101 17.48 -0.34 -23.07
N ALA A 102 17.44 -1.00 -21.91
CA ALA A 102 17.01 -2.40 -21.78
C ALA A 102 15.48 -2.60 -21.89
N GLY A 103 14.72 -1.56 -22.22
CA GLY A 103 13.27 -1.61 -22.37
C GLY A 103 12.49 -1.64 -21.03
N LEU A 104 13.16 -1.43 -19.90
CA LEU A 104 12.50 -1.38 -18.60
C LEU A 104 11.85 -0.01 -18.39
N CYS A 105 10.53 0.03 -18.25
CA CYS A 105 9.77 1.25 -18.10
C CYS A 105 9.45 1.54 -16.64
N ILE A 106 10.10 2.57 -16.11
CA ILE A 106 9.77 3.17 -14.81
C ILE A 106 9.64 4.67 -15.04
N ALA A 107 8.51 5.22 -14.63
CA ALA A 107 8.26 6.65 -14.73
C ALA A 107 7.72 7.20 -13.40
N PHE A 108 7.78 8.51 -13.27
CA PHE A 108 7.37 9.23 -12.07
C PHE A 108 6.28 10.24 -12.40
N GLY A 109 5.48 10.56 -11.39
CA GLY A 109 4.44 11.56 -11.53
C GLY A 109 3.48 11.25 -12.67
N ILE A 110 3.24 12.25 -13.49
CA ILE A 110 2.32 12.15 -14.61
C ILE A 110 2.75 11.09 -15.66
N GLU A 111 4.04 10.85 -15.77
CA GLU A 111 4.55 9.90 -16.77
C GLU A 111 4.27 8.45 -16.40
N ALA A 112 4.13 8.16 -15.11
CA ALA A 112 3.66 6.85 -14.65
C ALA A 112 2.26 6.52 -15.17
N LEU A 113 1.38 7.52 -15.30
CA LEU A 113 0.04 7.33 -15.89
C LEU A 113 0.11 6.91 -17.37
N LYS A 114 1.12 7.36 -18.10
CA LYS A 114 1.31 6.99 -19.52
C LYS A 114 1.78 5.55 -19.66
N ILE A 115 2.66 5.08 -18.77
CA ILE A 115 3.05 3.67 -18.72
C ILE A 115 1.83 2.81 -18.38
N LYS A 116 1.04 3.22 -17.41
CA LYS A 116 -0.17 2.53 -17.00
C LYS A 116 -1.19 2.41 -18.16
N ASP A 117 -1.44 3.51 -18.89
CA ASP A 117 -2.30 3.49 -20.09
C ASP A 117 -1.71 2.62 -21.21
N PHE A 118 -0.39 2.72 -21.45
CA PHE A 118 0.28 1.89 -22.46
C PHE A 118 0.11 0.40 -22.20
N PHE A 119 0.25 -0.05 -20.96
CA PHE A 119 0.04 -1.43 -20.56
C PHE A 119 -1.42 -1.77 -20.21
N ARG A 120 -2.40 -0.95 -20.63
CA ARG A 120 -3.85 -1.16 -20.41
C ARG A 120 -4.18 -1.36 -18.93
N ASN A 121 -3.72 -0.46 -18.09
CA ASN A 121 -3.85 -0.56 -16.62
C ASN A 121 -3.34 -1.90 -16.06
N PHE A 122 -2.27 -2.43 -16.61
CA PHE A 122 -1.70 -3.74 -16.26
C PHE A 122 -2.70 -4.89 -16.38
N SER A 123 -3.49 -4.89 -17.47
CA SER A 123 -4.35 -6.02 -17.83
C SER A 123 -3.54 -7.29 -18.02
N PHE A 124 -4.03 -8.40 -17.49
CA PHE A 124 -3.36 -9.71 -17.60
C PHE A 124 -3.22 -10.19 -19.05
N ASP A 125 -3.95 -9.61 -20.02
CA ASP A 125 -3.82 -9.92 -21.44
C ASP A 125 -2.41 -9.66 -21.99
N LEU A 126 -1.68 -8.74 -21.37
CA LEU A 126 -0.33 -8.34 -21.78
C LEU A 126 0.78 -9.08 -21.00
N VAL A 127 0.40 -9.96 -20.07
CA VAL A 127 1.36 -10.80 -19.34
C VAL A 127 1.92 -11.86 -20.27
N ASP A 128 3.24 -11.91 -20.41
CA ASP A 128 3.94 -12.93 -21.21
C ASP A 128 4.81 -13.88 -20.36
N GLN A 129 5.04 -13.54 -19.10
CA GLN A 129 5.77 -14.39 -18.16
C GLN A 129 5.22 -14.26 -16.75
N VAL A 130 5.09 -15.40 -16.06
CA VAL A 130 4.73 -15.48 -14.65
C VAL A 130 5.78 -16.33 -13.93
N LYS A 131 6.42 -15.79 -12.91
CA LYS A 131 7.49 -16.47 -12.16
C LYS A 131 7.28 -16.30 -10.67
N ARG A 132 7.37 -17.37 -9.90
CA ARG A 132 7.43 -17.28 -8.44
C ARG A 132 8.71 -16.58 -8.01
N ILE A 133 8.59 -15.58 -7.13
CA ILE A 133 9.72 -14.95 -6.46
C ILE A 133 9.66 -15.21 -4.95
N GLY A 134 10.84 -15.42 -4.37
CA GLY A 134 10.97 -15.81 -2.97
C GLY A 134 10.38 -17.19 -2.63
N THR A 135 10.45 -17.55 -1.37
CA THR A 135 9.78 -18.71 -0.79
C THR A 135 8.41 -18.30 -0.26
N PRO A 136 7.37 -19.15 -0.35
CA PRO A 136 6.10 -18.87 0.32
C PRO A 136 6.33 -18.68 1.81
N SER A 137 5.84 -17.57 2.36
CA SER A 137 5.87 -17.27 3.79
C SER A 137 4.58 -17.71 4.47
N THR A 138 4.51 -17.58 5.78
CA THR A 138 3.26 -17.73 6.54
C THR A 138 2.18 -16.77 6.05
N ASN A 139 2.56 -15.58 5.61
CA ASN A 139 1.63 -14.52 5.19
C ASN A 139 1.17 -14.67 3.73
N GLY A 140 1.98 -15.27 2.85
CA GLY A 140 1.56 -15.37 1.47
C GLY A 140 2.64 -15.87 0.51
N PHE A 141 2.35 -15.70 -0.76
CA PHE A 141 3.27 -16.00 -1.84
C PHE A 141 3.19 -14.92 -2.93
N VAL A 142 4.30 -14.72 -3.62
CA VAL A 142 4.45 -13.63 -4.58
C VAL A 142 4.84 -14.17 -5.95
N ASN A 143 4.15 -13.73 -6.99
CA ASN A 143 4.52 -13.99 -8.37
C ASN A 143 4.92 -12.69 -9.06
N GLU A 144 6.07 -12.68 -9.71
CA GLU A 144 6.46 -11.64 -10.65
C GLU A 144 5.73 -11.86 -11.97
N LEU A 145 5.15 -10.80 -12.50
CA LEU A 145 4.51 -10.74 -13.80
C LEU A 145 5.31 -9.82 -14.72
N ARG A 146 5.70 -10.32 -15.88
CA ARG A 146 6.25 -9.48 -16.94
C ARG A 146 5.15 -9.13 -17.93
N TYR A 147 5.01 -7.86 -18.19
CA TYR A 147 4.13 -7.30 -19.19
C TYR A 147 4.96 -6.88 -20.40
N THR A 148 4.63 -7.39 -21.58
CA THR A 148 5.34 -7.04 -22.80
C THR A 148 4.39 -6.44 -23.82
N LYS A 149 4.78 -5.31 -24.39
CA LYS A 149 4.05 -4.67 -25.48
C LYS A 149 5.01 -3.91 -26.38
N ARG A 150 5.07 -4.30 -27.66
CA ARG A 150 5.87 -3.63 -28.70
C ARG A 150 7.35 -3.43 -28.30
N GLY A 151 7.95 -4.43 -27.69
CA GLY A 151 9.35 -4.40 -27.27
C GLY A 151 9.63 -3.68 -25.95
N TYR A 152 8.60 -3.11 -25.30
CA TYR A 152 8.72 -2.53 -23.97
C TYR A 152 8.23 -3.51 -22.91
N ASN A 153 8.92 -3.51 -21.77
CA ASN A 153 8.61 -4.37 -20.66
C ASN A 153 8.30 -3.55 -19.39
N ALA A 154 7.29 -3.98 -18.65
CA ALA A 154 7.04 -3.53 -17.31
C ALA A 154 6.81 -4.74 -16.41
N TYR A 155 6.94 -4.54 -15.10
CA TYR A 155 6.81 -5.61 -14.15
C TYR A 155 5.84 -5.24 -13.05
N ALA A 156 5.09 -6.23 -12.60
CA ALA A 156 4.28 -6.15 -11.38
C ALA A 156 4.50 -7.40 -10.55
N VAL A 157 4.18 -7.33 -9.28
CA VAL A 157 4.06 -8.48 -8.39
C VAL A 157 2.60 -8.71 -8.04
N LEU A 158 2.19 -9.96 -8.06
CA LEU A 158 0.94 -10.40 -7.49
C LEU A 158 1.23 -11.02 -6.13
N LYS A 159 0.93 -10.28 -5.07
CA LYS A 159 0.97 -10.76 -3.67
C LYS A 159 -0.33 -11.47 -3.37
N SER A 160 -0.26 -12.73 -2.97
CA SER A 160 -1.42 -13.61 -2.74
C SER A 160 -1.42 -14.13 -1.32
N SER A 161 -2.57 -14.21 -0.68
CA SER A 161 -2.73 -14.77 0.66
C SER A 161 -2.42 -16.27 0.70
N ASN A 162 -1.85 -16.71 1.81
CA ASN A 162 -1.56 -18.12 2.07
C ASN A 162 -2.68 -18.85 2.83
N SER A 163 -3.41 -18.13 3.69
CA SER A 163 -4.51 -18.67 4.49
C SER A 163 -5.49 -17.55 4.88
N TYR A 164 -6.54 -17.89 5.60
CA TYR A 164 -7.46 -16.89 6.18
C TYR A 164 -6.87 -16.09 7.35
N ALA A 165 -5.82 -16.63 7.99
CA ALA A 165 -5.16 -16.02 9.14
C ALA A 165 -4.00 -15.10 8.78
N THR A 166 -3.80 -14.82 7.49
CA THR A 166 -2.73 -13.95 7.00
C THR A 166 -3.17 -12.50 6.92
N ASP A 167 -2.22 -11.62 6.60
CA ASP A 167 -2.48 -10.20 6.40
C ASP A 167 -3.66 -9.98 5.44
N ASN A 168 -4.50 -9.02 5.80
CA ASN A 168 -5.68 -8.70 5.00
C ASN A 168 -5.29 -7.93 3.74
N LEU A 169 -5.10 -8.65 2.63
CA LEU A 169 -4.72 -8.04 1.34
C LEU A 169 -5.77 -7.06 0.82
N MET A 170 -7.02 -7.17 1.22
CA MET A 170 -8.03 -6.18 0.89
C MET A 170 -7.72 -4.84 1.58
N TYR A 171 -7.28 -4.88 2.84
CA TYR A 171 -6.86 -3.68 3.55
C TYR A 171 -5.59 -3.08 2.92
N GLU A 172 -4.59 -3.93 2.61
CA GLU A 172 -3.38 -3.50 1.89
C GLU A 172 -3.73 -2.83 0.54
N TYR A 173 -4.67 -3.40 -0.21
CA TYR A 173 -5.18 -2.78 -1.43
C TYR A 173 -5.79 -1.40 -1.16
N ARG A 174 -6.61 -1.26 -0.11
CA ARG A 174 -7.21 0.03 0.25
C ARG A 174 -6.17 1.09 0.61
N VAL A 175 -5.15 0.70 1.38
CA VAL A 175 -4.00 1.58 1.66
C VAL A 175 -3.27 1.96 0.36
N GLY A 176 -3.01 0.98 -0.50
CA GLY A 176 -2.38 1.22 -1.79
C GLY A 176 -3.16 2.17 -2.69
N GLN A 177 -4.50 2.09 -2.71
CA GLN A 177 -5.35 3.04 -3.43
C GLN A 177 -5.24 4.47 -2.88
N PHE A 178 -5.12 4.62 -1.56
CA PHE A 178 -4.83 5.91 -0.94
C PHE A 178 -3.45 6.44 -1.38
N LEU A 179 -2.43 5.59 -1.34
CA LEU A 179 -1.06 5.96 -1.72
C LEU A 179 -0.90 6.23 -3.22
N ASN A 180 -1.72 5.64 -4.09
CA ASN A 180 -1.71 5.93 -5.52
C ASN A 180 -1.92 7.43 -5.83
N LYS A 181 -2.64 8.16 -4.97
CA LYS A 181 -2.79 9.61 -5.09
C LYS A 181 -1.48 10.33 -4.75
N MET A 182 -0.68 9.71 -3.89
CA MET A 182 0.59 10.28 -3.40
C MET A 182 1.77 9.94 -4.32
N THR A 183 1.70 8.90 -5.15
CA THR A 183 2.76 8.56 -6.12
C THR A 183 2.99 9.65 -7.16
N LEU A 184 2.01 10.52 -7.37
CA LEU A 184 2.16 11.70 -8.22
C LEU A 184 3.06 12.78 -7.61
N LEU A 185 3.13 12.83 -6.27
CA LEU A 185 3.84 13.85 -5.51
C LEU A 185 5.16 13.31 -4.94
N PHE A 186 5.22 12.03 -4.58
CA PHE A 186 6.35 11.42 -3.90
C PHE A 186 6.84 10.17 -4.63
N PRO A 187 8.10 10.14 -5.06
CA PRO A 187 8.63 9.00 -5.83
C PRO A 187 8.84 7.74 -4.99
N CYS A 188 8.76 7.83 -3.65
CA CYS A 188 9.05 6.72 -2.74
C CYS A 188 7.93 5.68 -2.62
N PHE A 189 6.70 5.97 -3.06
CA PHE A 189 5.61 5.00 -2.99
C PHE A 189 5.53 4.14 -4.25
N LEU A 190 5.08 2.88 -4.08
CA LEU A 190 4.72 2.00 -5.18
C LEU A 190 3.24 2.12 -5.52
N GLU A 191 2.92 1.94 -6.81
CA GLU A 191 1.54 1.90 -7.27
C GLU A 191 0.89 0.54 -6.99
N THR A 192 -0.37 0.57 -6.57
CA THR A 192 -1.23 -0.62 -6.43
C THR A 192 -2.24 -0.62 -7.58
N TYR A 193 -2.16 -1.64 -8.44
CA TYR A 193 -2.89 -1.69 -9.70
C TYR A 193 -4.27 -2.33 -9.60
N GLY A 194 -4.43 -3.36 -8.76
CA GLY A 194 -5.71 -4.06 -8.69
C GLY A 194 -5.85 -5.06 -7.55
N LEU A 195 -7.09 -5.38 -7.26
CA LEU A 195 -7.49 -6.43 -6.34
C LEU A 195 -8.11 -7.57 -7.14
N PHE A 196 -7.71 -8.80 -6.86
CA PHE A 196 -8.12 -10.00 -7.57
C PHE A 196 -8.50 -11.10 -6.60
N LYS A 197 -9.27 -12.05 -7.11
CA LYS A 197 -9.63 -13.27 -6.39
C LYS A 197 -9.41 -14.48 -7.27
N TYR A 198 -8.82 -15.52 -6.71
CA TYR A 198 -8.74 -16.82 -7.39
C TYR A 198 -10.14 -17.44 -7.54
N LYS A 199 -10.46 -17.91 -8.74
CA LYS A 199 -11.79 -18.48 -9.09
C LYS A 199 -12.19 -19.63 -8.18
N ASN A 200 -11.24 -20.49 -7.83
CA ASN A 200 -11.47 -21.63 -6.95
C ASN A 200 -10.19 -22.12 -6.26
N ASN A 201 -10.34 -23.04 -5.33
CA ASN A 201 -9.24 -23.61 -4.56
C ASN A 201 -8.19 -24.33 -5.43
N ALA A 202 -8.62 -25.04 -6.47
CA ALA A 202 -7.69 -25.75 -7.36
C ALA A 202 -6.75 -24.78 -8.10
N LYS A 203 -7.30 -23.68 -8.62
CA LYS A 203 -6.51 -22.63 -9.27
C LYS A 203 -5.55 -21.94 -8.28
N TRP A 204 -6.03 -21.65 -7.07
CA TRP A 204 -5.19 -21.08 -6.03
C TRP A 204 -4.03 -22.03 -5.63
N ILE A 205 -4.30 -23.32 -5.39
CA ILE A 205 -3.27 -24.33 -5.09
C ILE A 205 -2.27 -24.42 -6.23
N HIS A 206 -2.76 -24.52 -7.47
CA HIS A 206 -1.89 -24.65 -8.64
C HIS A 206 -0.92 -23.46 -8.74
N ILE A 207 -1.44 -22.24 -8.66
CA ILE A 207 -0.58 -21.02 -8.70
C ILE A 207 0.35 -20.98 -7.49
N LYS A 208 -0.08 -21.42 -6.30
CA LYS A 208 0.74 -21.45 -5.09
C LYS A 208 1.92 -22.43 -5.18
N THR A 209 1.71 -23.61 -5.76
CA THR A 209 2.70 -24.71 -5.74
C THR A 209 3.62 -24.71 -6.97
N THR A 210 3.17 -24.14 -8.08
CA THR A 210 3.93 -24.13 -9.34
C THR A 210 4.89 -22.95 -9.37
N LYS A 211 6.20 -23.23 -9.58
CA LYS A 211 7.23 -22.18 -9.65
C LYS A 211 7.11 -21.30 -10.90
N GLN A 212 6.68 -21.88 -12.00
CA GLN A 212 6.52 -21.19 -13.28
C GLN A 212 5.18 -21.59 -13.91
N VAL A 213 4.30 -20.64 -14.07
CA VAL A 213 2.94 -20.83 -14.58
C VAL A 213 2.86 -20.22 -15.97
N THR A 214 2.14 -20.86 -16.88
CA THR A 214 1.91 -20.25 -18.20
C THR A 214 0.99 -19.03 -18.09
N PRO A 215 1.17 -18.00 -18.91
CA PRO A 215 0.32 -16.82 -18.90
C PRO A 215 -1.17 -17.13 -19.07
N ASP A 216 -1.54 -18.14 -19.87
CA ASP A 216 -2.93 -18.54 -20.09
C ASP A 216 -3.60 -19.14 -18.86
N VAL A 217 -2.89 -20.04 -18.19
CA VAL A 217 -3.35 -20.60 -16.91
C VAL A 217 -3.53 -19.49 -15.88
N PHE A 218 -2.59 -18.54 -15.84
CA PHE A 218 -2.65 -17.40 -14.94
C PHE A 218 -3.87 -16.51 -15.21
N ARG A 219 -4.08 -16.07 -16.47
CA ARG A 219 -5.22 -15.23 -16.90
C ARG A 219 -6.57 -15.86 -16.53
N THR A 220 -6.69 -17.19 -16.70
CA THR A 220 -7.93 -17.90 -16.43
C THR A 220 -8.15 -18.24 -14.96
N SER A 221 -7.18 -17.94 -14.08
CA SER A 221 -7.24 -18.31 -12.65
C SER A 221 -7.77 -17.22 -11.74
N LEU A 222 -7.82 -15.98 -12.21
CA LEU A 222 -8.10 -14.78 -11.40
C LEU A 222 -9.23 -13.96 -12.02
N ASP A 223 -10.08 -13.43 -11.17
CA ASP A 223 -11.08 -12.42 -11.52
C ASP A 223 -10.79 -11.10 -10.78
N PRO A 224 -10.92 -9.94 -11.43
CA PRO A 224 -10.84 -8.66 -10.76
C PRO A 224 -11.98 -8.53 -9.75
N GLN A 225 -11.68 -7.93 -8.61
CA GLN A 225 -12.66 -7.68 -7.56
C GLN A 225 -12.78 -6.19 -7.28
N PRO A 226 -13.99 -5.65 -7.17
CA PRO A 226 -14.19 -4.34 -6.59
C PRO A 226 -13.89 -4.40 -5.09
N PHE A 227 -13.52 -3.27 -4.52
CA PHE A 227 -13.34 -3.16 -3.08
C PHE A 227 -14.72 -3.13 -2.41
N HIS A 228 -15.07 -4.23 -1.74
CA HIS A 228 -16.26 -4.35 -0.91
C HIS A 228 -15.88 -4.85 0.48
N LEU A 229 -16.09 -4.01 1.50
CA LEU A 229 -15.75 -4.33 2.88
C LEU A 229 -16.39 -5.63 3.38
N ALA A 230 -17.64 -5.88 3.00
CA ALA A 230 -18.38 -7.07 3.44
C ALA A 230 -17.81 -8.42 2.98
N VAL A 231 -16.95 -8.42 1.96
CA VAL A 231 -16.42 -9.67 1.35
C VAL A 231 -14.99 -9.96 1.78
N GLY A 232 -14.27 -8.94 2.30
CA GLY A 232 -12.84 -9.02 2.58
C GLY A 232 -12.46 -10.13 3.54
N CYS A 233 -13.22 -10.30 4.61
CA CYS A 233 -12.91 -11.29 5.63
C CYS A 233 -13.33 -12.71 5.25
N GLU A 234 -14.46 -12.88 4.55
CA GLU A 234 -14.96 -14.21 4.20
C GLU A 234 -14.10 -14.95 3.17
N LYS A 235 -13.34 -14.19 2.38
CA LYS A 235 -12.66 -14.73 1.20
C LYS A 235 -11.19 -14.33 1.13
N SER A 236 -10.61 -13.87 2.23
CA SER A 236 -9.21 -13.39 2.29
C SER A 236 -8.19 -14.42 1.79
N LYS A 237 -8.40 -15.70 2.03
CA LYS A 237 -7.53 -16.79 1.55
C LYS A 237 -7.27 -16.76 0.04
N TYR A 238 -8.27 -16.36 -0.75
CA TYR A 238 -8.17 -16.38 -2.20
C TYR A 238 -7.88 -15.02 -2.81
N MET A 239 -7.63 -14.01 -1.99
CA MET A 239 -7.33 -12.66 -2.46
C MET A 239 -5.89 -12.53 -2.93
N ALA A 240 -5.71 -11.63 -3.91
CA ALA A 240 -4.42 -11.23 -4.40
C ALA A 240 -4.43 -9.75 -4.78
N VAL A 241 -3.33 -9.05 -4.49
CA VAL A 241 -3.12 -7.63 -4.83
C VAL A 241 -2.01 -7.53 -5.86
N LEU A 242 -2.28 -6.78 -6.92
CA LEU A 242 -1.30 -6.46 -7.97
C LEU A 242 -0.64 -5.13 -7.66
N ILE A 243 0.69 -5.15 -7.52
CA ILE A 243 1.50 -4.00 -7.09
C ILE A 243 2.63 -3.80 -8.11
N GLN A 244 3.04 -2.56 -8.33
CA GLN A 244 4.22 -2.20 -9.10
C GLN A 244 5.43 -3.00 -8.63
N HIS A 245 6.19 -3.57 -9.57
CA HIS A 245 7.45 -4.23 -9.27
C HIS A 245 8.60 -3.53 -9.98
N ILE A 246 9.66 -3.30 -9.23
CA ILE A 246 10.89 -2.70 -9.72
C ILE A 246 12.00 -3.75 -9.59
N ARG A 247 12.47 -4.28 -10.71
CA ARG A 247 13.52 -5.30 -10.72
C ARG A 247 14.89 -4.72 -10.40
N GLY A 248 15.74 -5.55 -9.79
CA GLY A 248 17.11 -5.18 -9.49
C GLY A 248 17.25 -4.24 -8.29
N CYS A 249 16.18 -4.11 -7.47
CA CYS A 249 16.27 -3.41 -6.20
C CYS A 249 17.04 -4.21 -5.16
N LYS A 250 17.66 -3.51 -4.24
CA LYS A 250 18.20 -4.05 -2.99
C LYS A 250 17.54 -3.34 -1.81
N SER A 251 17.42 -4.00 -0.67
CA SER A 251 16.93 -3.34 0.54
C SER A 251 17.99 -2.40 1.13
N VAL A 252 17.56 -1.50 2.01
CA VAL A 252 18.50 -0.67 2.78
C VAL A 252 19.42 -1.54 3.64
N ASN A 253 18.88 -2.66 4.16
CA ASN A 253 19.67 -3.65 4.88
C ASN A 253 20.83 -4.19 4.01
N GLU A 254 20.53 -4.63 2.79
CA GLU A 254 21.54 -5.11 1.84
C GLU A 254 22.53 -4.02 1.41
N MET A 255 22.08 -2.77 1.25
CA MET A 255 22.95 -1.64 0.95
C MET A 255 23.97 -1.41 2.07
N ILE A 256 23.51 -1.39 3.33
CA ILE A 256 24.37 -1.19 4.49
C ILE A 256 25.37 -2.37 4.60
N ALA A 257 24.90 -3.60 4.47
CA ALA A 257 25.74 -4.80 4.53
C ALA A 257 26.79 -4.85 3.43
N SER A 258 26.50 -4.30 2.24
CA SER A 258 27.45 -4.21 1.12
C SER A 258 28.46 -3.06 1.23
N GLY A 259 28.45 -2.27 2.31
CA GLY A 259 29.36 -1.15 2.53
C GLY A 259 29.02 0.15 1.79
N ASN A 260 27.86 0.21 1.12
CA ASN A 260 27.42 1.41 0.38
C ASN A 260 26.62 2.41 1.24
N PHE A 261 26.90 2.43 2.54
CA PHE A 261 26.15 3.22 3.54
C PHE A 261 26.28 4.75 3.36
N GLN A 262 27.28 5.23 2.62
CA GLN A 262 27.49 6.67 2.36
C GLN A 262 26.27 7.35 1.72
N HIS A 263 25.40 6.58 1.04
CA HIS A 263 24.17 7.12 0.45
C HIS A 263 22.97 7.12 1.41
N ILE A 264 23.16 6.77 2.69
CA ILE A 264 22.04 6.62 3.62
C ILE A 264 21.33 7.95 3.93
N LEU A 265 22.05 9.07 4.05
CA LEU A 265 21.42 10.37 4.30
C LEU A 265 20.47 10.79 3.17
N PRO A 266 20.86 10.74 1.89
CA PRO A 266 19.94 10.90 0.76
C PRO A 266 18.74 9.97 0.79
N VAL A 267 18.93 8.71 1.19
CA VAL A 267 17.84 7.73 1.30
C VAL A 267 16.89 8.06 2.45
N LEU A 268 17.43 8.41 3.62
CA LEU A 268 16.62 8.84 4.76
C LEU A 268 15.77 10.07 4.39
N PHE A 269 16.33 11.04 3.69
CA PHE A 269 15.58 12.21 3.27
C PHE A 269 14.43 11.85 2.32
N GLN A 270 14.68 10.98 1.33
CA GLN A 270 13.65 10.51 0.40
C GLN A 270 12.49 9.79 1.12
N VAL A 271 12.76 9.15 2.26
CA VAL A 271 11.74 8.45 3.07
C VAL A 271 11.04 9.41 4.02
N TYR A 272 11.77 10.24 4.77
CA TYR A 272 11.18 11.08 5.82
C TYR A 272 10.50 12.34 5.28
N TYR A 273 10.87 12.85 4.11
CA TYR A 273 10.17 13.97 3.48
C TYR A 273 8.67 13.65 3.24
N PRO A 274 8.28 12.56 2.56
CA PRO A 274 6.87 12.23 2.38
C PRO A 274 6.19 11.84 3.69
N LEU A 275 6.86 11.14 4.60
CA LEU A 275 6.29 10.80 5.90
C LEU A 275 5.94 12.05 6.71
N PHE A 276 6.79 13.07 6.71
CA PHE A 276 6.51 14.35 7.33
C PHE A 276 5.28 15.03 6.72
N HIS A 277 5.20 15.13 5.39
CA HIS A 277 4.06 15.77 4.71
C HIS A 277 2.75 15.01 4.92
N MET A 278 2.83 13.70 5.13
CA MET A 278 1.68 12.84 5.35
C MET A 278 1.43 12.48 6.82
N ARG A 279 2.20 12.95 7.79
CA ARG A 279 2.20 12.52 9.18
C ARG A 279 0.84 12.53 9.89
N LYS A 280 -0.08 13.41 9.45
CA LYS A 280 -1.45 13.46 9.96
C LYS A 280 -2.41 12.45 9.31
N LYS A 281 -2.01 11.88 8.17
CA LYS A 281 -2.86 11.03 7.33
C LYS A 281 -2.31 9.63 7.11
N PHE A 282 -1.06 9.39 7.46
CA PHE A 282 -0.37 8.13 7.18
C PHE A 282 0.65 7.81 8.28
N THR A 283 0.69 6.55 8.69
CA THR A 283 1.77 5.92 9.47
C THR A 283 1.98 4.54 8.87
N HIS A 284 3.20 4.18 8.55
CA HIS A 284 3.50 2.90 7.92
C HIS A 284 3.36 1.71 8.89
N TYR A 285 3.73 1.89 10.14
CA TYR A 285 3.71 0.91 11.23
C TYR A 285 4.62 -0.31 11.07
N ASP A 286 5.07 -0.64 9.89
CA ASP A 286 6.03 -1.73 9.67
C ASP A 286 7.25 -1.25 8.87
N LEU A 287 7.65 0.00 9.09
CA LEU A 287 8.79 0.59 8.40
C LEU A 287 10.11 0.11 9.02
N HIS A 288 10.84 -0.70 8.28
CA HIS A 288 12.15 -1.23 8.66
C HIS A 288 13.07 -1.32 7.43
N THR A 289 14.34 -1.69 7.63
CA THR A 289 15.37 -1.64 6.58
C THR A 289 15.12 -2.57 5.39
N ASP A 290 14.29 -3.61 5.55
CA ASP A 290 13.91 -4.50 4.44
C ASP A 290 12.62 -4.03 3.73
N ASN A 291 11.84 -3.13 4.34
CA ASN A 291 10.65 -2.51 3.73
C ASN A 291 10.95 -1.17 3.03
N VAL A 292 12.23 -0.78 2.97
CA VAL A 292 12.72 0.30 2.12
C VAL A 292 13.68 -0.29 1.10
N ILE A 293 13.25 -0.35 -0.16
CA ILE A 293 14.04 -0.87 -1.27
C ILE A 293 14.61 0.27 -2.11
N LEU A 294 15.77 0.04 -2.67
CA LEU A 294 16.56 1.02 -3.42
C LEU A 294 16.66 0.60 -4.87
N TYR A 295 16.19 1.44 -5.74
CA TYR A 295 16.29 1.27 -7.18
C TYR A 295 17.38 2.17 -7.75
N GLU A 296 18.33 1.59 -8.48
CA GLU A 296 19.35 2.28 -9.24
C GLU A 296 18.96 2.28 -10.73
N PRO A 297 18.41 3.38 -11.27
CA PRO A 297 17.90 3.41 -12.65
C PRO A 297 18.97 3.14 -13.70
N VAL A 298 20.17 3.68 -13.51
CA VAL A 298 21.32 3.48 -14.38
C VAL A 298 22.56 3.28 -13.53
N PRO A 299 23.15 2.08 -13.52
CA PRO A 299 24.35 1.81 -12.74
C PRO A 299 25.47 2.82 -13.03
N GLY A 300 26.09 3.34 -11.97
CA GLY A 300 27.19 4.29 -12.06
C GLY A 300 26.80 5.73 -12.34
N LYS A 301 25.51 6.04 -12.51
CA LYS A 301 25.02 7.40 -12.68
C LYS A 301 24.20 7.87 -11.47
N TYR A 302 24.11 9.18 -11.27
CA TYR A 302 23.30 9.78 -10.22
C TYR A 302 22.12 10.57 -10.77
N ILE A 303 21.08 10.69 -9.95
CA ILE A 303 19.99 11.64 -10.11
C ILE A 303 20.28 12.85 -9.22
N GLN A 304 20.14 14.04 -9.78
CA GLN A 304 20.13 15.27 -9.02
C GLN A 304 18.71 15.53 -8.52
N TYR A 305 18.51 15.42 -7.21
CA TYR A 305 17.22 15.65 -6.56
C TYR A 305 17.07 17.12 -6.19
N HIS A 306 15.87 17.65 -6.33
CA HIS A 306 15.47 19.00 -5.94
C HIS A 306 14.16 18.95 -5.17
N TYR A 307 14.24 18.96 -3.86
CA TYR A 307 13.08 18.94 -2.98
C TYR A 307 12.67 20.33 -2.56
N GLN A 308 11.44 20.73 -2.85
CA GLN A 308 10.86 21.97 -2.37
C GLN A 308 10.45 21.81 -0.90
N THR A 309 11.13 22.50 -0.01
CA THR A 309 10.83 22.53 1.43
C THR A 309 10.11 23.82 1.83
N GLU A 310 9.82 23.99 3.11
CA GLU A 310 9.23 25.23 3.64
C GLU A 310 10.24 26.39 3.63
N THR A 311 11.53 26.08 3.72
CA THR A 311 12.62 27.05 3.82
C THR A 311 13.32 27.32 2.50
N GLY A 312 12.99 26.59 1.42
CA GLY A 312 13.62 26.72 0.12
C GLY A 312 13.69 25.44 -0.67
N VAL A 313 14.80 25.22 -1.39
CA VAL A 313 15.04 24.00 -2.16
C VAL A 313 16.28 23.30 -1.61
N ILE A 314 16.11 22.04 -1.22
CA ILE A 314 17.22 21.17 -0.87
C ILE A 314 17.58 20.32 -2.09
N SER A 315 18.84 20.38 -2.48
CA SER A 315 19.35 19.62 -3.62
C SER A 315 20.46 18.68 -3.17
N PHE A 316 20.42 17.43 -3.67
CA PHE A 316 21.45 16.44 -3.40
C PHE A 316 21.56 15.41 -4.55
N ARG A 317 22.64 14.66 -4.55
CA ARG A 317 22.89 13.57 -5.51
C ARG A 317 22.61 12.22 -4.88
N SER A 318 21.95 11.34 -5.60
CA SER A 318 21.83 9.93 -5.21
C SER A 318 21.71 9.03 -6.44
N PRO A 319 22.38 7.88 -6.47
CA PRO A 319 22.13 6.88 -7.51
C PRO A 319 20.80 6.16 -7.28
N TYR A 320 20.24 6.24 -6.09
CA TYR A 320 19.09 5.48 -5.65
C TYR A 320 17.82 6.30 -5.59
N ILE A 321 16.73 5.64 -6.02
CA ILE A 321 15.37 6.04 -5.70
C ILE A 321 14.89 5.10 -4.60
N ALA A 322 14.62 5.65 -3.42
CA ALA A 322 14.05 4.88 -2.31
C ALA A 322 12.57 4.56 -2.58
N LYS A 323 12.16 3.33 -2.30
CA LYS A 323 10.78 2.87 -2.41
C LYS A 323 10.34 2.19 -1.12
N ILE A 324 9.21 2.60 -0.59
CA ILE A 324 8.57 2.01 0.58
C ILE A 324 7.61 0.92 0.11
N ILE A 325 7.64 -0.25 0.75
CA ILE A 325 6.82 -1.42 0.40
C ILE A 325 6.09 -1.96 1.63
N ASP A 326 5.12 -2.84 1.41
CA ASP A 326 4.38 -3.60 2.41
C ASP A 326 3.47 -2.74 3.31
N TYR A 327 2.38 -2.26 2.73
CA TYR A 327 1.44 -1.34 3.38
C TYR A 327 0.37 -2.01 4.24
N GLY A 328 0.41 -3.34 4.41
CA GLY A 328 -0.66 -4.12 5.03
C GLY A 328 -0.98 -3.74 6.49
N ARG A 329 -0.11 -2.99 7.15
CA ARG A 329 -0.25 -2.58 8.56
C ARG A 329 -0.40 -1.08 8.77
N SER A 330 -0.43 -0.33 7.69
CA SER A 330 -0.40 1.14 7.74
C SER A 330 -1.71 1.74 8.28
N TYR A 331 -1.58 2.87 8.95
CA TYR A 331 -2.71 3.77 9.21
C TYR A 331 -2.93 4.70 8.02
N ILE A 332 -4.17 4.94 7.67
CA ILE A 332 -4.57 5.97 6.68
C ILE A 332 -5.75 6.79 7.16
N ASN A 333 -5.82 8.02 6.64
CA ASN A 333 -6.97 8.91 6.77
C ASN A 333 -7.11 9.76 5.50
N ASP A 334 -8.08 9.43 4.66
CA ASP A 334 -8.43 10.20 3.46
C ASP A 334 -9.89 10.67 3.47
N GLY A 335 -10.46 10.76 4.68
CA GLY A 335 -11.89 11.02 4.94
C GLY A 335 -12.57 9.80 5.57
N GLU A 336 -12.08 8.60 5.32
CA GLU A 336 -12.43 7.37 6.03
C GLU A 336 -11.16 6.84 6.70
N THR A 337 -11.14 6.81 8.04
CA THR A 337 -9.96 6.37 8.78
C THR A 337 -9.80 4.85 8.73
N SER A 338 -8.60 4.38 8.99
CA SER A 338 -8.34 2.94 9.19
C SER A 338 -9.31 2.35 10.20
N LYS A 339 -9.59 3.06 11.31
CA LYS A 339 -10.56 2.62 12.33
C LYS A 339 -11.94 2.41 11.73
N ASP A 340 -12.43 3.33 10.89
CA ASP A 340 -13.75 3.22 10.27
C ASP A 340 -13.82 2.01 9.32
N ILE A 341 -12.75 1.79 8.56
CA ILE A 341 -12.63 0.64 7.65
C ILE A 341 -12.68 -0.67 8.46
N TYR A 342 -11.90 -0.76 9.50
CA TYR A 342 -11.82 -1.94 10.36
C TYR A 342 -13.12 -2.18 11.12
N ASP A 343 -13.74 -1.15 11.67
CA ASP A 343 -15.02 -1.27 12.35
C ASP A 343 -16.12 -1.83 11.44
N LYS A 344 -16.07 -1.53 10.16
CA LYS A 344 -16.99 -2.08 9.16
C LYS A 344 -16.65 -3.53 8.78
N VAL A 345 -15.36 -3.85 8.62
CA VAL A 345 -14.90 -5.17 8.16
C VAL A 345 -14.89 -6.19 9.30
N CYS A 346 -14.40 -5.81 10.47
CA CYS A 346 -14.12 -6.75 11.56
C CYS A 346 -15.30 -6.98 12.52
N LYS A 347 -16.34 -6.15 12.47
CA LYS A 347 -17.60 -6.40 13.17
C LYS A 347 -18.47 -7.50 12.56
N LEU A 348 -18.16 -7.90 11.34
CA LEU A 348 -18.82 -9.05 10.73
C LEU A 348 -18.35 -10.31 11.47
N LYS A 349 -19.30 -11.05 12.08
CA LYS A 349 -19.04 -12.26 12.90
C LYS A 349 -18.23 -13.38 12.22
N LYS A 350 -17.86 -13.22 10.97
CA LYS A 350 -17.13 -14.18 10.14
C LYS A 350 -15.69 -13.75 9.84
N CYS A 351 -15.25 -12.58 10.32
CA CYS A 351 -13.84 -12.22 10.24
C CYS A 351 -13.05 -13.07 11.21
N ASP A 352 -12.00 -13.69 10.71
CA ASP A 352 -10.95 -14.20 11.58
C ASP A 352 -10.40 -13.01 12.41
N PRO A 353 -10.17 -13.17 13.73
CA PRO A 353 -9.64 -12.12 14.61
C PRO A 353 -8.32 -11.49 14.12
N ASN A 354 -7.69 -12.06 13.14
CA ASN A 354 -6.52 -11.50 12.46
C ASN A 354 -6.84 -10.47 11.36
N CYS A 355 -8.03 -9.91 11.32
CA CYS A 355 -8.32 -8.71 10.53
C CYS A 355 -7.46 -7.50 10.91
N GLY A 356 -6.55 -7.69 11.79
CA GLY A 356 -5.42 -6.82 11.98
C GLY A 356 -5.55 -5.76 13.07
N VAL A 357 -6.58 -5.76 13.91
CA VAL A 357 -6.89 -4.51 14.56
C VAL A 357 -6.92 -4.46 16.06
N ASP A 358 -7.56 -5.42 16.69
CA ASP A 358 -7.82 -5.32 18.14
C ASP A 358 -6.69 -5.88 19.01
N LYS A 359 -5.70 -6.48 18.41
CA LYS A 359 -4.65 -7.17 19.14
C LYS A 359 -3.27 -6.60 18.88
N GLY A 360 -3.16 -5.29 18.74
CA GLY A 360 -1.87 -4.66 18.57
C GLY A 360 -0.89 -5.63 17.92
N PHE A 361 -0.81 -5.67 16.57
CA PHE A 361 -0.12 -6.76 15.93
C PHE A 361 1.32 -6.80 16.29
N SER A 362 1.55 -7.94 16.78
CA SER A 362 2.74 -8.74 16.89
C SER A 362 3.98 -7.98 17.31
N MET A 363 4.27 -8.31 18.46
CA MET A 363 5.57 -8.31 19.06
C MET A 363 6.59 -8.97 18.13
N PHE A 364 7.33 -8.17 17.36
CA PHE A 364 8.54 -8.67 16.73
C PHE A 364 9.66 -8.61 17.76
N LYS A 365 10.23 -9.75 18.10
CA LYS A 365 11.52 -9.79 18.77
C LYS A 365 12.57 -9.30 17.78
N LEU A 366 13.17 -8.17 18.02
CA LEU A 366 14.48 -7.90 17.45
C LEU A 366 15.44 -8.93 18.04
N SER A 367 16.25 -9.57 17.20
CA SER A 367 17.25 -10.54 17.61
C SER A 367 18.01 -10.00 18.84
N ASN A 368 17.94 -10.74 19.93
CA ASN A 368 18.59 -10.50 21.23
C ASN A 368 18.09 -9.36 22.13
N GLU A 369 17.09 -8.58 21.73
CA GLU A 369 16.47 -7.60 22.61
C GLU A 369 15.00 -7.97 22.88
N GLN A 370 14.56 -7.83 24.12
CA GLN A 370 13.17 -8.11 24.53
C GLN A 370 12.20 -6.98 24.13
N HIS A 371 12.53 -6.22 23.10
CA HIS A 371 11.71 -5.10 22.66
C HIS A 371 10.58 -5.56 21.74
N LEU A 372 9.39 -5.18 22.08
CA LEU A 372 8.15 -5.51 21.42
C LEU A 372 7.67 -4.30 20.63
N PHE A 373 7.43 -4.45 19.33
CA PHE A 373 6.78 -3.40 18.54
C PHE A 373 5.27 -3.52 18.67
N HIS A 374 4.62 -2.44 19.02
CA HIS A 374 3.17 -2.38 19.08
C HIS A 374 2.62 -1.69 17.83
N ILE A 375 1.91 -2.44 16.98
CA ILE A 375 1.28 -1.92 15.77
C ILE A 375 -0.19 -1.67 16.05
N VAL A 376 -0.65 -0.43 15.87
CA VAL A 376 -2.05 -0.03 16.04
C VAL A 376 -2.53 0.70 14.79
N SER A 377 -2.82 -0.05 13.74
CA SER A 377 -3.24 0.51 12.44
C SER A 377 -4.50 1.39 12.49
N GLN A 378 -5.25 1.38 13.58
CA GLN A 378 -6.42 2.23 13.78
C GLN A 378 -6.11 3.67 14.19
N LYS A 379 -4.91 3.92 14.68
CA LYS A 379 -4.50 5.22 15.19
C LYS A 379 -3.29 5.73 14.43
N LYS A 380 -3.23 7.04 14.18
CA LYS A 380 -1.99 7.62 13.69
C LYS A 380 -0.94 7.60 14.79
N ASN A 381 0.31 7.47 14.40
CA ASN A 381 1.44 7.55 15.31
C ASN A 381 2.63 8.20 14.60
N GLU A 382 2.92 9.43 14.92
CA GLU A 382 3.98 10.21 14.27
C GLU A 382 5.39 9.77 14.68
N SER A 383 5.51 8.95 15.75
CA SER A 383 6.80 8.44 16.24
C SER A 383 7.12 7.03 15.73
N HIS A 384 6.12 6.22 15.38
CA HIS A 384 6.34 4.80 15.13
C HIS A 384 7.33 4.52 13.99
N ASP A 385 7.27 5.32 12.93
CA ASP A 385 8.12 5.13 11.75
C ASP A 385 9.59 5.57 11.97
N LEU A 386 9.94 6.07 13.18
CA LEU A 386 11.33 6.23 13.63
C LEU A 386 12.04 4.87 13.79
N ARG A 387 11.29 3.77 13.85
CA ARG A 387 11.83 2.41 13.82
C ARG A 387 12.84 2.21 12.69
N PHE A 388 12.54 2.73 11.51
CA PHE A 388 13.45 2.63 10.36
C PHE A 388 14.81 3.28 10.65
N LEU A 389 14.81 4.53 11.12
CA LEU A 389 16.05 5.24 11.48
C LEU A 389 16.78 4.53 12.61
N HIS A 390 16.04 4.06 13.64
CA HIS A 390 16.64 3.32 14.76
C HIS A 390 17.39 2.07 14.27
N MET A 391 16.78 1.29 13.37
CA MET A 391 17.42 0.10 12.80
C MET A 391 18.64 0.46 11.94
N VAL A 392 18.56 1.52 11.13
CA VAL A 392 19.69 2.04 10.34
C VAL A 392 20.86 2.41 11.27
N LEU A 393 20.60 3.19 12.31
CA LEU A 393 21.63 3.59 13.28
C LEU A 393 22.23 2.37 14.00
N GLY A 394 21.40 1.41 14.39
CA GLY A 394 21.83 0.16 15.00
C GLY A 394 22.78 -0.64 14.12
N GLN A 395 22.44 -0.85 12.86
CA GLN A 395 23.28 -1.55 11.89
C GLN A 395 24.59 -0.81 11.61
N LEU A 396 24.55 0.52 11.52
CA LEU A 396 25.74 1.33 11.27
C LEU A 396 26.71 1.35 12.45
N LYS A 397 26.28 1.09 13.68
CA LYS A 397 27.19 1.06 14.86
C LYS A 397 28.33 0.04 14.71
N THR A 398 28.09 -1.06 14.04
CA THR A 398 29.02 -2.18 13.90
C THR A 398 29.96 -2.05 12.67
N ILE A 399 29.76 -1.06 11.82
CA ILE A 399 30.51 -0.87 10.57
C ILE A 399 31.55 0.21 10.73
N ALA A 400 32.78 -0.05 10.27
CA ALA A 400 33.84 0.96 10.17
C ALA A 400 33.42 2.04 9.17
N LYS A 401 33.53 3.32 9.56
CA LYS A 401 33.09 4.45 8.77
C LYS A 401 33.97 5.67 8.97
N PRO A 402 34.06 6.56 7.96
CA PRO A 402 34.79 7.81 8.08
C PRO A 402 34.29 8.70 9.23
N ALA A 403 35.15 9.46 9.83
CA ALA A 403 34.82 10.33 10.96
C ALA A 403 33.69 11.32 10.66
N TRP A 404 33.71 11.92 9.46
CA TRP A 404 32.65 12.83 9.01
C TRP A 404 31.27 12.18 8.98
N PHE A 405 31.20 10.94 8.45
CA PHE A 405 29.95 10.20 8.36
C PHE A 405 29.46 9.79 9.76
N LYS A 406 30.40 9.36 10.61
CA LYS A 406 30.10 9.06 12.02
C LYS A 406 29.50 10.26 12.74
N ALA A 407 30.07 11.45 12.58
CA ALA A 407 29.57 12.67 13.20
C ALA A 407 28.13 12.99 12.79
N TYR A 408 27.78 12.82 11.50
CA TYR A 408 26.39 13.00 11.06
C TYR A 408 25.45 11.94 11.64
N MET A 409 25.87 10.68 11.71
CA MET A 409 25.03 9.62 12.29
C MET A 409 24.83 9.77 13.79
N ASP A 410 25.88 10.17 14.51
CA ASP A 410 25.81 10.40 15.96
C ASP A 410 24.95 11.63 16.32
N SER A 411 24.72 12.56 15.37
CA SER A 411 23.82 13.70 15.57
C SER A 411 22.33 13.33 15.64
N PHE A 412 21.96 12.13 15.19
CA PHE A 412 20.59 11.63 15.32
C PHE A 412 20.31 11.12 16.73
N ASN A 413 20.03 12.03 17.65
CA ASN A 413 19.65 11.70 19.02
C ASN A 413 18.15 11.35 19.06
N ILE A 414 17.81 10.10 18.70
CA ILE A 414 16.41 9.65 18.66
C ILE A 414 15.95 9.06 19.97
N VAL A 415 14.68 9.31 20.29
CA VAL A 415 13.93 8.56 21.31
C VAL A 415 12.80 7.83 20.63
N TYR A 416 12.79 6.52 20.75
CA TYR A 416 11.77 5.67 20.18
C TYR A 416 11.22 4.72 21.23
N ASP A 417 9.91 4.81 21.49
CA ASP A 417 9.21 3.90 22.38
C ASP A 417 8.65 2.71 21.61
N TYR A 418 9.21 1.54 21.86
CA TYR A 418 8.83 0.29 21.23
C TYR A 418 7.46 -0.23 21.68
N HIS A 419 7.04 0.08 22.90
CA HIS A 419 5.80 -0.45 23.45
C HIS A 419 4.57 0.21 22.87
N TYR A 420 4.59 1.55 22.78
CA TYR A 420 3.41 2.31 22.37
C TYR A 420 3.66 3.16 21.13
N GLY A 421 4.93 3.34 20.73
CA GLY A 421 5.31 4.23 19.64
C GLY A 421 4.88 5.68 19.88
N THR A 422 4.53 6.01 21.10
CA THR A 422 4.20 7.37 21.53
C THR A 422 5.31 7.82 22.45
N VAL A 423 6.05 8.82 22.04
CA VAL A 423 6.99 9.50 22.91
C VAL A 423 6.26 10.69 23.51
N GLU A 424 6.46 10.92 24.80
CA GLU A 424 6.00 12.16 25.44
C GLU A 424 6.50 13.35 24.61
N LYS A 425 5.57 14.28 24.31
CA LYS A 425 5.86 15.43 23.46
C LYS A 425 6.94 16.38 23.99
N ASN A 426 7.46 16.14 25.16
CA ASN A 426 8.47 16.92 25.85
C ASN A 426 9.83 16.22 25.86
N CYS A 427 10.43 16.02 24.70
CA CYS A 427 11.79 15.56 24.58
C CYS A 427 12.67 16.71 24.04
N PRO A 428 13.05 17.71 24.88
CA PRO A 428 13.96 18.75 24.41
C PRO A 428 15.26 18.08 23.94
N ASP A 429 15.79 18.55 22.84
CA ASP A 429 17.05 18.09 22.23
C ASP A 429 17.05 16.64 21.67
N LYS A 430 15.89 16.03 21.51
CA LYS A 430 15.77 14.66 20.95
C LYS A 430 14.76 14.59 19.82
N LEU A 431 15.01 13.68 18.87
CA LEU A 431 14.12 13.43 17.74
C LEU A 431 13.07 12.40 18.16
N CYS A 432 11.84 12.84 18.33
CA CYS A 432 10.74 12.03 18.88
C CYS A 432 9.72 11.57 17.85
N ASP A 433 9.70 12.18 16.67
CA ASP A 433 8.72 11.92 15.62
C ASP A 433 9.30 12.17 14.23
N VAL A 434 8.50 11.88 13.20
CA VAL A 434 8.93 12.03 11.80
C VAL A 434 9.20 13.49 11.44
N GLU A 435 8.58 14.47 12.10
CA GLU A 435 8.84 15.89 11.88
C GLU A 435 10.24 16.26 12.39
N GLY A 436 10.58 15.86 13.60
CA GLY A 436 11.90 16.11 14.18
C GLY A 436 13.01 15.50 13.31
N VAL A 437 12.85 14.26 12.85
CA VAL A 437 13.80 13.61 11.94
C VAL A 437 13.91 14.35 10.61
N TYR A 438 12.79 14.73 10.02
CA TYR A 438 12.78 15.49 8.77
C TYR A 438 13.50 16.83 8.90
N ARG A 439 13.20 17.60 9.95
CA ARG A 439 13.87 18.89 10.22
C ARG A 439 15.38 18.73 10.43
N HIS A 440 15.78 17.70 11.15
CA HIS A 440 17.20 17.40 11.34
C HIS A 440 17.87 17.06 9.99
N LEU A 441 17.21 16.25 9.15
CA LEU A 441 17.73 15.94 7.81
C LEU A 441 17.81 17.16 6.89
N GLU A 442 16.87 18.10 6.97
CA GLU A 442 16.94 19.38 6.24
C GLU A 442 18.23 20.14 6.56
N HIS A 443 18.71 20.04 7.81
CA HIS A 443 19.93 20.71 8.26
C HIS A 443 21.20 19.94 7.86
N VAL A 444 21.26 18.63 8.09
CA VAL A 444 22.51 17.86 7.92
C VAL A 444 22.79 17.44 6.49
N LEU A 445 21.75 17.23 5.67
CA LEU A 445 21.93 16.73 4.30
C LEU A 445 22.70 17.69 3.40
N PRO A 446 22.44 19.00 3.38
CA PRO A 446 23.24 19.94 2.58
C PRO A 446 24.73 19.95 2.95
N LEU A 447 25.04 19.79 4.23
CA LEU A 447 26.42 19.74 4.74
C LEU A 447 27.16 18.47 4.29
N SER A 448 26.43 17.36 4.13
CA SER A 448 27.01 16.08 3.70
C SER A 448 27.25 15.99 2.20
N ASN A 449 26.61 16.81 1.38
CA ASN A 449 26.69 16.74 -0.08
C ASN A 449 28.11 16.91 -0.61
N VAL A 450 28.89 17.78 0.01
CA VAL A 450 30.31 18.04 -0.37
C VAL A 450 31.14 16.75 -0.33
N GLN A 451 30.80 15.84 0.60
CA GLN A 451 31.52 14.57 0.78
C GLN A 451 31.09 13.48 -0.22
N LEU A 452 29.88 13.61 -0.79
CA LEU A 452 29.30 12.64 -1.73
C LEU A 452 29.63 12.93 -3.19
N ASP A 453 30.14 14.12 -3.51
CA ASP A 453 30.41 14.58 -4.89
C ASP A 453 31.41 13.71 -5.66
N GLY A 454 32.23 12.93 -4.98
CA GLY A 454 33.24 12.05 -5.60
C GLY A 454 32.74 10.67 -6.06
N TYR A 455 31.56 10.22 -5.62
CA TYR A 455 31.17 8.81 -5.81
C TYR A 455 30.55 8.50 -7.17
N HIS A 456 29.82 9.45 -7.78
CA HIS A 456 29.24 9.29 -9.11
C HIS A 456 29.49 10.52 -9.97
N LYS A 457 30.16 10.32 -11.11
CA LYS A 457 30.61 11.42 -11.97
C LYS A 457 29.58 11.84 -13.02
N GLU A 458 28.73 10.90 -13.48
CA GLU A 458 27.80 11.17 -14.56
C GLU A 458 26.38 11.35 -14.04
N LYS A 459 25.75 12.40 -14.52
CA LYS A 459 24.37 12.74 -14.20
C LYS A 459 23.41 11.98 -15.14
N TYR A 460 22.41 11.33 -14.56
CA TYR A 460 21.32 10.71 -15.33
C TYR A 460 20.21 11.71 -15.64
N GLY A 461 19.90 12.58 -14.71
CA GLY A 461 18.86 13.61 -14.85
C GLY A 461 18.57 14.35 -13.57
N ASP A 462 17.60 15.25 -13.63
CA ASP A 462 17.08 16.02 -12.50
C ASP A 462 15.69 15.52 -12.12
N LEU A 463 15.44 15.30 -10.84
CA LEU A 463 14.14 14.97 -10.30
C LEU A 463 13.67 16.09 -9.36
N TYR A 464 12.61 16.77 -9.75
CA TYR A 464 12.00 17.85 -9.00
C TYR A 464 10.81 17.35 -8.21
N ILE A 465 10.85 17.48 -6.91
CA ILE A 465 9.80 17.11 -5.97
C ILE A 465 9.20 18.38 -5.38
N TYR A 466 7.93 18.59 -5.65
CA TYR A 466 7.20 19.77 -5.24
C TYR A 466 6.27 19.47 -4.08
N ARG A 467 5.79 20.49 -3.38
CA ARG A 467 4.85 20.34 -2.27
C ARG A 467 3.40 20.12 -2.75
N ASP A 468 3.02 20.71 -3.87
CA ASP A 468 1.64 20.90 -4.31
C ASP A 468 1.38 20.53 -5.77
N LYS A 469 2.38 20.12 -6.49
CA LYS A 469 2.26 19.69 -7.88
C LYS A 469 3.03 18.39 -8.16
N PRO A 470 2.68 17.65 -9.23
CA PRO A 470 3.35 16.41 -9.59
C PRO A 470 4.85 16.57 -9.77
N ILE A 471 5.58 15.53 -9.38
CA ILE A 471 7.03 15.42 -9.60
C ILE A 471 7.35 15.50 -11.09
N GLU A 472 8.49 16.07 -11.40
CA GLU A 472 8.99 16.24 -12.77
C GLU A 472 10.39 15.63 -12.87
N PHE A 473 10.59 14.76 -13.86
CA PHE A 473 11.90 14.22 -14.19
C PHE A 473 12.39 14.81 -15.51
N ARG A 474 13.61 15.34 -15.52
CA ARG A 474 14.29 15.85 -16.71
C ARG A 474 15.57 15.04 -16.92
N LYS A 475 15.59 14.28 -18.01
CA LYS A 475 16.78 13.53 -18.41
C LYS A 475 17.90 14.50 -18.79
N ALA A 476 19.16 14.20 -18.39
CA ALA A 476 20.34 14.98 -18.75
C ALA A 476 20.63 14.91 -20.24
#